data_763f44c12b5992bf1449fc55c58bdcbc
#
_entry.id   763f44c12b5992bf1449fc55c58bdcbc
#
_cell.length_a   1.000
_cell.length_b   1.000
_cell.length_c   1.000
_cell.angle_alpha   90.00
_cell.angle_beta   90.00
_cell.angle_gamma   90.00
#
_symmetry.space_group_name_H-M   'P 1'
#
loop_
_entity.id
_entity.type
_entity.pdbx_description
1 polymer ?
#
loop_
_entity_poly.entity_id
_entity_poly.type
_entity_poly.pdbx_seq_one_letter_code
_entity_poly.pdbx_strand_id
1 'polypeptide(L)'
;VPTKAPRASNLELLRILCMLLIIGDHLTGQGGIADYSTLPSSFVFCLIGCGSRIACTVFVLVGSWFMCEQPYKTRRPLSLWLSLWLYTVPVTLLCRLAGLDVSLGALRWAAFPAGTRQLWFISDYLVLLLCVPLLNRLLHGLPRRAHKGVLLVLAVPLVVYPTVFGQNGILGDTAWMFLYDYLLAAYLRRWPDNHLSRLLNRPAAALVLGLGLPLANTAIRAVLEYRGATDSKAFQYIAYYRTALGALPGLLAALALFHFFKNLDLGSNRFINGLAGTTLGVYILHQVPVLRDFLWNGIFHAQAHHGSAAYTLLVIVLTFAGCAAIDTLRTRFIMQPLQRSRAFTAFCVKGDALAAEIEKQ
;
A
#
# COMPACT_ATOMS: atom_id res chain seq x y z
N VAL A 1 19.24 -22.20 -18.52
CA VAL A 1 18.70 -21.08 -17.71
C VAL A 1 17.41 -21.58 -17.10
N PRO A 2 17.30 -21.70 -15.78
CA PRO A 2 16.05 -22.13 -15.15
C PRO A 2 14.95 -21.13 -15.54
N THR A 3 13.94 -21.57 -16.24
CA THR A 3 12.74 -20.78 -16.56
C THR A 3 12.05 -20.41 -15.25
N LYS A 4 12.01 -19.11 -14.97
CA LYS A 4 11.34 -18.60 -13.78
C LYS A 4 9.89 -19.05 -13.82
N ALA A 5 9.41 -19.72 -12.77
CA ALA A 5 8.03 -20.14 -12.68
C ALA A 5 7.08 -18.98 -13.01
N PRO A 6 6.05 -19.18 -13.82
CA PRO A 6 5.13 -18.12 -14.21
C PRO A 6 4.49 -17.51 -12.96
N ARG A 7 4.40 -16.18 -12.90
CA ARG A 7 3.75 -15.46 -11.79
C ARG A 7 2.28 -15.84 -11.73
N ALA A 8 1.82 -16.29 -10.58
CA ALA A 8 0.39 -16.47 -10.32
C ALA A 8 -0.32 -15.11 -10.33
N SER A 9 -1.40 -15.01 -11.11
CA SER A 9 -2.08 -13.72 -11.33
C SER A 9 -3.08 -13.35 -10.24
N ASN A 10 -3.36 -14.22 -9.30
CA ASN A 10 -4.29 -14.00 -8.19
C ASN A 10 -3.89 -12.82 -7.30
N LEU A 11 -2.68 -12.85 -6.74
CA LEU A 11 -2.18 -11.74 -5.91
C LEU A 11 -1.84 -10.48 -6.72
N GLU A 12 -1.49 -10.65 -8.00
CA GLU A 12 -1.29 -9.51 -8.90
C GLU A 12 -2.61 -8.79 -9.20
N LEU A 13 -3.72 -9.51 -9.36
CA LEU A 13 -5.06 -8.92 -9.48
C LEU A 13 -5.44 -8.16 -8.20
N LEU A 14 -5.20 -8.75 -7.03
CA LEU A 14 -5.43 -8.07 -5.75
C LEU A 14 -4.66 -6.74 -5.68
N ARG A 15 -3.40 -6.69 -6.11
CA ARG A 15 -2.60 -5.46 -6.16
C ARG A 15 -3.20 -4.38 -7.05
N ILE A 16 -3.77 -4.76 -8.21
CA ILE A 16 -4.48 -3.82 -9.10
C ILE A 16 -5.71 -3.25 -8.39
N LEU A 17 -6.55 -4.11 -7.80
CA LEU A 17 -7.74 -3.67 -7.08
C LEU A 17 -7.40 -2.75 -5.91
N CYS A 18 -6.35 -3.09 -5.15
CA CYS A 18 -5.83 -2.24 -4.08
C CYS A 18 -5.38 -0.87 -4.60
N MET A 19 -4.72 -0.81 -5.76
CA MET A 19 -4.28 0.45 -6.33
C MET A 19 -5.46 1.33 -6.78
N LEU A 20 -6.52 0.74 -7.34
CA LEU A 20 -7.74 1.48 -7.68
C LEU A 20 -8.39 2.09 -6.43
N LEU A 21 -8.44 1.38 -5.31
CA LEU A 21 -8.94 1.90 -4.04
C LEU A 21 -8.08 3.05 -3.51
N ILE A 22 -6.76 2.95 -3.62
CA ILE A 22 -5.82 4.01 -3.21
C ILE A 22 -6.00 5.27 -4.07
N ILE A 23 -6.12 5.13 -5.39
CA ILE A 23 -6.41 6.26 -6.29
C ILE A 23 -7.74 6.93 -5.90
N GLY A 24 -8.76 6.12 -5.61
CA GLY A 24 -10.07 6.62 -5.21
C GLY A 24 -10.04 7.42 -3.91
N ASP A 25 -9.32 6.95 -2.89
CA ASP A 25 -9.15 7.67 -1.62
C ASP A 25 -8.41 9.01 -1.83
N HIS A 26 -7.38 9.01 -2.65
CA HIS A 26 -6.65 10.22 -2.99
C HIS A 26 -7.51 11.21 -3.80
N LEU A 27 -8.28 10.73 -4.77
CA LEU A 27 -9.21 11.56 -5.53
C LEU A 27 -10.28 12.15 -4.61
N THR A 28 -10.91 11.35 -3.74
CA THR A 28 -12.00 11.82 -2.88
C THR A 28 -11.51 12.76 -1.78
N GLY A 29 -10.36 12.48 -1.16
CA GLY A 29 -9.79 13.29 -0.09
C GLY A 29 -9.04 14.52 -0.62
N GLN A 30 -8.06 14.32 -1.51
CA GLN A 30 -7.20 15.38 -2.00
C GLN A 30 -7.81 16.18 -3.15
N GLY A 31 -8.73 15.58 -3.91
CA GLY A 31 -9.53 16.27 -4.92
C GLY A 31 -10.70 17.06 -4.33
N GLY A 32 -10.93 16.98 -3.00
CA GLY A 32 -11.96 17.76 -2.31
C GLY A 32 -13.40 17.27 -2.55
N ILE A 33 -13.60 16.09 -3.14
CA ILE A 33 -14.96 15.56 -3.41
C ILE A 33 -15.67 15.21 -2.11
N ALA A 34 -14.95 14.65 -1.12
CA ALA A 34 -15.54 14.20 0.13
C ALA A 34 -16.16 15.33 0.97
N ASP A 35 -15.63 16.53 0.84
CA ASP A 35 -16.07 17.71 1.61
C ASP A 35 -17.44 18.22 1.19
N TYR A 36 -17.86 17.92 -0.05
CA TYR A 36 -19.12 18.39 -0.64
C TYR A 36 -20.14 17.28 -0.86
N SER A 37 -19.77 16.01 -0.61
CA SER A 37 -20.67 14.89 -0.92
C SER A 37 -21.68 14.66 0.19
N THR A 38 -22.91 14.35 -0.23
CA THR A 38 -24.00 13.90 0.64
C THR A 38 -24.35 12.44 0.34
N LEU A 39 -25.17 11.82 1.18
CA LEU A 39 -25.68 10.47 0.87
C LEU A 39 -26.46 10.48 -0.46
N PRO A 40 -26.31 9.45 -1.34
CA PRO A 40 -25.56 8.21 -1.15
C PRO A 40 -24.07 8.26 -1.54
N SER A 41 -23.59 9.34 -2.15
CA SER A 41 -22.21 9.45 -2.66
C SER A 41 -21.18 9.35 -1.54
N SER A 42 -21.43 9.96 -0.38
CA SER A 42 -20.55 9.89 0.80
C SER A 42 -20.34 8.46 1.29
N PHE A 43 -21.36 7.58 1.14
CA PHE A 43 -21.23 6.17 1.47
C PHE A 43 -20.19 5.48 0.58
N VAL A 44 -20.25 5.69 -0.74
CA VAL A 44 -19.29 5.12 -1.70
C VAL A 44 -17.89 5.62 -1.43
N PHE A 45 -17.72 6.91 -1.16
CA PHE A 45 -16.41 7.52 -0.89
C PHE A 45 -15.82 7.06 0.45
N CYS A 46 -16.65 6.87 1.47
CA CYS A 46 -16.22 6.29 2.73
C CYS A 46 -15.75 4.83 2.56
N LEU A 47 -16.47 4.03 1.77
CA LEU A 47 -16.09 2.65 1.49
C LEU A 47 -14.75 2.57 0.72
N ILE A 48 -14.55 3.45 -0.25
CA ILE A 48 -13.27 3.58 -0.97
C ILE A 48 -12.14 3.92 0.01
N GLY A 49 -12.35 4.88 0.91
CA GLY A 49 -11.35 5.26 1.91
C GLY A 49 -11.00 4.14 2.90
N CYS A 50 -12.00 3.38 3.37
CA CYS A 50 -11.76 2.17 4.17
C CYS A 50 -10.90 1.16 3.39
N GLY A 51 -11.25 0.94 2.11
CA GLY A 51 -10.54 0.02 1.23
C GLY A 51 -9.09 0.44 0.97
N SER A 52 -8.81 1.74 0.89
CA SER A 52 -7.46 2.28 0.67
C SER A 52 -6.49 1.90 1.81
N ARG A 53 -6.91 1.99 3.07
CA ARG A 53 -6.05 1.61 4.20
C ARG A 53 -5.82 0.11 4.27
N ILE A 54 -6.87 -0.67 4.02
CA ILE A 54 -6.76 -2.12 3.85
C ILE A 54 -5.78 -2.46 2.71
N ALA A 55 -5.85 -1.74 1.59
CA ALA A 55 -4.97 -1.91 0.45
C ALA A 55 -3.49 -1.67 0.79
N CYS A 56 -3.17 -0.66 1.61
CA CYS A 56 -1.80 -0.42 2.08
C CYS A 56 -1.24 -1.64 2.83
N THR A 57 -1.99 -2.17 3.79
CA THR A 57 -1.61 -3.38 4.53
C THR A 57 -1.48 -4.59 3.60
N VAL A 58 -2.39 -4.77 2.64
CA VAL A 58 -2.30 -5.85 1.64
C VAL A 58 -1.02 -5.76 0.82
N PHE A 59 -0.59 -4.57 0.38
CA PHE A 59 0.68 -4.41 -0.35
C PHE A 59 1.87 -4.88 0.48
N VAL A 60 1.90 -4.53 1.77
CA VAL A 60 2.95 -4.97 2.69
C VAL A 60 2.90 -6.49 2.90
N LEU A 61 1.72 -7.06 3.15
CA LEU A 61 1.54 -8.51 3.33
C LEU A 61 1.98 -9.32 2.10
N VAL A 62 1.58 -8.89 0.88
CA VAL A 62 1.99 -9.56 -0.37
C VAL A 62 3.51 -9.52 -0.54
N GLY A 63 4.13 -8.36 -0.32
CA GLY A 63 5.59 -8.23 -0.38
C GLY A 63 6.30 -9.11 0.64
N SER A 64 5.87 -9.03 1.89
CA SER A 64 6.44 -9.75 3.03
C SER A 64 6.31 -11.27 2.88
N TRP A 65 5.16 -11.74 2.39
CA TRP A 65 4.92 -13.17 2.13
C TRP A 65 5.99 -13.81 1.26
N PHE A 66 6.47 -13.10 0.24
CA PHE A 66 7.51 -13.63 -0.62
C PHE A 66 8.92 -13.35 -0.08
N MET A 67 9.13 -12.25 0.61
CA MET A 67 10.47 -11.85 1.06
C MET A 67 10.96 -12.69 2.24
N CYS A 68 10.09 -13.12 3.14
CA CYS A 68 10.49 -13.86 4.35
C CYS A 68 11.05 -15.27 4.09
N GLU A 69 10.89 -15.81 2.88
CA GLU A 69 11.39 -17.13 2.47
C GLU A 69 12.44 -17.06 1.35
N GLN A 70 12.87 -15.86 0.98
CA GLN A 70 13.83 -15.66 -0.09
C GLN A 70 15.06 -14.91 0.41
N PRO A 71 16.25 -15.20 -0.09
CA PRO A 71 17.42 -14.40 0.19
C PRO A 71 17.16 -12.93 -0.13
N TYR A 72 17.72 -12.07 0.68
CA TYR A 72 17.61 -10.64 0.46
C TYR A 72 18.15 -10.23 -0.91
N LYS A 73 17.57 -9.20 -1.49
CA LYS A 73 18.04 -8.63 -2.78
C LYS A 73 18.04 -7.12 -2.71
N THR A 74 19.21 -6.54 -2.68
CA THR A 74 19.49 -5.08 -2.71
C THR A 74 18.83 -4.38 -3.89
N ARG A 75 18.63 -5.12 -4.99
CA ARG A 75 17.89 -4.62 -6.16
C ARG A 75 16.51 -4.08 -5.80
N ARG A 76 15.82 -4.64 -4.78
CA ARG A 76 14.46 -4.21 -4.40
C ARG A 76 14.44 -2.78 -3.84
N PRO A 77 15.14 -2.47 -2.73
CA PRO A 77 15.18 -1.10 -2.20
C PRO A 77 15.81 -0.10 -3.17
N LEU A 78 16.88 -0.51 -3.88
CA LEU A 78 17.53 0.37 -4.85
C LEU A 78 16.59 0.73 -6.03
N SER A 79 15.86 -0.25 -6.58
CA SER A 79 14.90 0.01 -7.65
C SER A 79 13.73 0.86 -7.18
N LEU A 80 13.26 0.67 -5.95
CA LEU A 80 12.21 1.48 -5.34
C LEU A 80 12.66 2.93 -5.20
N TRP A 81 13.83 3.15 -4.61
CA TRP A 81 14.40 4.49 -4.42
C TRP A 81 14.65 5.22 -5.76
N LEU A 82 15.24 4.52 -6.74
CA LEU A 82 15.45 5.07 -8.07
C LEU A 82 14.12 5.40 -8.79
N SER A 83 13.11 4.54 -8.65
CA SER A 83 11.79 4.83 -9.23
C SER A 83 11.18 6.07 -8.62
N LEU A 84 11.29 6.24 -7.30
CA LEU A 84 10.80 7.42 -6.61
C LEU A 84 11.49 8.69 -7.16
N TRP A 85 12.82 8.68 -7.22
CA TRP A 85 13.62 9.80 -7.70
C TRP A 85 13.37 10.13 -9.17
N LEU A 86 13.28 9.11 -10.03
CA LEU A 86 13.02 9.25 -11.47
C LEU A 86 11.61 9.80 -11.79
N TYR A 87 10.70 9.83 -10.83
CA TYR A 87 9.41 10.50 -10.97
C TYR A 87 9.42 11.88 -10.34
N THR A 88 9.82 11.99 -9.08
CA THR A 88 9.67 13.25 -8.35
C THR A 88 10.48 14.38 -8.97
N VAL A 89 11.74 14.16 -9.34
CA VAL A 89 12.60 15.20 -9.91
C VAL A 89 12.13 15.63 -11.30
N PRO A 90 12.02 14.73 -12.30
CA PRO A 90 11.62 15.15 -13.64
C PRO A 90 10.22 15.76 -13.69
N VAL A 91 9.24 15.20 -12.97
CA VAL A 91 7.87 15.75 -12.95
C VAL A 91 7.85 17.15 -12.34
N THR A 92 8.55 17.37 -11.22
CA THR A 92 8.63 18.69 -10.58
C THR A 92 9.29 19.72 -11.50
N LEU A 93 10.37 19.33 -12.20
CA LEU A 93 11.02 20.19 -13.19
C LEU A 93 10.10 20.51 -14.38
N LEU A 94 9.40 19.51 -14.93
CA LEU A 94 8.45 19.70 -16.02
C LEU A 94 7.29 20.61 -15.61
N CYS A 95 6.74 20.45 -14.43
CA CYS A 95 5.69 21.34 -13.89
C CYS A 95 6.19 22.79 -13.83
N ARG A 96 7.43 23.02 -13.34
CA ARG A 96 8.04 24.35 -13.31
C ARG A 96 8.23 24.94 -14.71
N LEU A 97 8.72 24.13 -15.65
CA LEU A 97 8.93 24.56 -17.05
C LEU A 97 7.59 24.84 -17.75
N ALA A 98 6.53 24.14 -17.37
CA ALA A 98 5.17 24.36 -17.87
C ALA A 98 4.48 25.60 -17.23
N GLY A 99 5.18 26.36 -16.38
CA GLY A 99 4.65 27.58 -15.77
C GLY A 99 3.82 27.38 -14.51
N LEU A 100 3.77 26.16 -13.96
CA LEU A 100 3.14 25.92 -12.66
C LEU A 100 3.99 26.57 -11.55
N ASP A 101 3.33 27.06 -10.50
CA ASP A 101 4.01 27.64 -9.34
C ASP A 101 4.73 26.55 -8.53
N VAL A 102 6.02 26.39 -8.80
CA VAL A 102 6.89 25.43 -8.14
C VAL A 102 8.01 26.15 -7.40
N SER A 103 7.94 26.16 -6.09
CA SER A 103 8.95 26.78 -5.25
C SER A 103 10.31 26.06 -5.31
N LEU A 104 11.40 26.76 -4.98
CA LEU A 104 12.72 26.13 -4.80
C LEU A 104 12.71 25.07 -3.69
N GLY A 105 11.87 25.25 -2.66
CA GLY A 105 11.63 24.25 -1.62
C GLY A 105 11.05 22.96 -2.19
N ALA A 106 10.07 23.04 -3.09
CA ALA A 106 9.49 21.86 -3.76
C ALA A 106 10.54 21.09 -4.59
N LEU A 107 11.47 21.80 -5.26
CA LEU A 107 12.58 21.15 -5.99
C LEU A 107 13.54 20.43 -5.05
N ARG A 108 13.90 21.02 -3.91
CA ARG A 108 14.74 20.36 -2.88
C ARG A 108 14.05 19.10 -2.35
N TRP A 109 12.76 19.17 -2.08
CA TRP A 109 11.98 18.04 -1.59
C TRP A 109 11.85 16.93 -2.64
N ALA A 110 11.69 17.30 -3.91
CA ALA A 110 11.68 16.34 -5.00
C ALA A 110 13.02 15.60 -5.15
N ALA A 111 14.15 16.26 -4.83
CA ALA A 111 15.48 15.64 -4.86
C ALA A 111 15.71 14.64 -3.70
N PHE A 112 15.00 14.79 -2.56
CA PHE A 112 15.12 13.90 -1.39
C PHE A 112 13.78 13.31 -0.96
N PRO A 113 13.02 12.68 -1.85
CA PRO A 113 11.62 12.33 -1.65
C PRO A 113 11.39 11.29 -0.54
N ALA A 114 12.32 10.37 -0.36
CA ALA A 114 12.24 9.37 0.71
C ALA A 114 12.46 9.96 2.11
N GLY A 115 13.46 10.86 2.24
CA GLY A 115 13.80 11.48 3.53
C GLY A 115 12.77 12.51 3.99
N THR A 116 12.08 13.16 3.06
CA THR A 116 11.04 14.16 3.34
C THR A 116 9.66 13.55 3.57
N ARG A 117 9.50 12.23 3.43
CA ARG A 117 8.24 11.49 3.56
C ARG A 117 7.10 12.07 2.72
N GLN A 118 7.38 12.72 1.58
CA GLN A 118 6.34 13.19 0.65
C GLN A 118 5.38 12.08 0.24
N LEU A 119 5.93 10.88 0.04
CA LEU A 119 5.18 9.67 -0.24
C LEU A 119 5.41 8.68 0.91
N TRP A 120 4.72 8.94 2.04
CA TRP A 120 4.90 8.24 3.32
C TRP A 120 4.96 6.72 3.18
N PHE A 121 4.05 6.13 2.38
CA PHE A 121 4.01 4.68 2.18
C PHE A 121 5.34 4.13 1.61
N ILE A 122 5.90 4.80 0.60
CA ILE A 122 7.16 4.36 -0.02
C ILE A 122 8.34 4.57 0.93
N SER A 123 8.36 5.67 1.68
CA SER A 123 9.40 5.93 2.67
C SER A 123 9.43 4.83 3.73
N ASP A 124 8.27 4.48 4.29
CA ASP A 124 8.15 3.45 5.32
C ASP A 124 8.39 2.03 4.75
N TYR A 125 7.95 1.79 3.51
CA TYR A 125 8.23 0.52 2.82
C TYR A 125 9.72 0.38 2.47
N LEU A 126 10.42 1.47 2.19
CA LEU A 126 11.87 1.47 2.01
C LEU A 126 12.60 1.11 3.32
N VAL A 127 12.14 1.67 4.45
CA VAL A 127 12.64 1.28 5.78
C VAL A 127 12.44 -0.21 6.02
N LEU A 128 11.23 -0.73 5.76
CA LEU A 128 10.98 -2.17 5.85
C LEU A 128 11.98 -2.97 5.01
N LEU A 129 12.14 -2.61 3.72
CA LEU A 129 13.06 -3.33 2.82
C LEU A 129 14.50 -3.32 3.30
N LEU A 130 14.98 -2.25 3.93
CA LEU A 130 16.31 -2.17 4.51
C LEU A 130 16.44 -3.02 5.78
N CYS A 131 15.34 -3.20 6.54
CA CYS A 131 15.34 -4.04 7.74
C CYS A 131 15.19 -5.54 7.43
N VAL A 132 14.82 -5.95 6.21
CA VAL A 132 14.57 -7.36 5.85
C VAL A 132 15.72 -8.31 6.24
N PRO A 133 17.03 -8.01 6.03
CA PRO A 133 18.08 -8.93 6.43
C PRO A 133 18.08 -9.21 7.93
N LEU A 134 17.87 -8.17 8.75
CA LEU A 134 17.78 -8.30 10.22
C LEU A 134 16.53 -9.07 10.64
N LEU A 135 15.39 -8.81 10.00
CA LEU A 135 14.15 -9.52 10.27
C LEU A 135 14.25 -11.00 9.88
N ASN A 136 14.87 -11.31 8.74
CA ASN A 136 15.08 -12.69 8.32
C ASN A 136 16.00 -13.43 9.30
N ARG A 137 17.09 -12.80 9.72
CA ARG A 137 17.99 -13.34 10.77
C ARG A 137 17.22 -13.63 12.06
N LEU A 138 16.47 -12.65 12.58
CA LEU A 138 15.63 -12.84 13.76
C LEU A 138 14.68 -14.05 13.59
N LEU A 139 14.05 -14.16 12.44
CA LEU A 139 13.08 -15.21 12.15
C LEU A 139 13.72 -16.60 12.03
N HIS A 140 14.96 -16.73 11.52
CA HIS A 140 15.61 -18.03 11.35
C HIS A 140 15.81 -18.79 12.67
N GLY A 141 16.11 -18.07 13.76
CA GLY A 141 16.30 -18.66 15.09
C GLY A 141 15.03 -18.79 15.94
N LEU A 142 13.87 -18.30 15.46
CA LEU A 142 12.68 -18.15 16.30
C LEU A 142 11.78 -19.41 16.21
N PRO A 143 11.59 -20.17 17.33
CA PRO A 143 10.61 -21.25 17.37
C PRO A 143 9.18 -20.69 17.35
N ARG A 144 8.20 -21.49 16.92
CA ARG A 144 6.79 -21.10 16.76
C ARG A 144 6.22 -20.36 17.97
N ARG A 145 6.49 -20.84 19.20
CA ARG A 145 5.99 -20.23 20.43
C ARG A 145 6.56 -18.83 20.65
N ALA A 146 7.86 -18.67 20.45
CA ALA A 146 8.53 -17.37 20.61
C ALA A 146 8.05 -16.37 19.55
N HIS A 147 7.94 -16.77 18.27
CA HIS A 147 7.42 -15.93 17.20
C HIS A 147 6.00 -15.46 17.51
N LYS A 148 5.11 -16.37 17.95
CA LYS A 148 3.77 -16.00 18.40
C LYS A 148 3.82 -15.01 19.58
N GLY A 149 4.73 -15.23 20.55
CA GLY A 149 4.94 -14.32 21.68
C GLY A 149 5.32 -12.91 21.24
N VAL A 150 6.29 -12.78 20.32
CA VAL A 150 6.69 -11.49 19.74
C VAL A 150 5.50 -10.78 19.07
N LEU A 151 4.71 -11.51 18.27
CA LEU A 151 3.53 -10.94 17.64
C LEU A 151 2.49 -10.46 18.66
N LEU A 152 2.24 -11.21 19.73
CA LEU A 152 1.29 -10.82 20.76
C LEU A 152 1.76 -9.58 21.54
N VAL A 153 3.04 -9.50 21.90
CA VAL A 153 3.62 -8.35 22.60
C VAL A 153 3.53 -7.09 21.71
N LEU A 154 3.92 -7.20 20.44
CA LEU A 154 3.85 -6.07 19.51
C LEU A 154 2.40 -5.72 19.14
N ALA A 155 1.47 -6.66 19.17
CA ALA A 155 0.06 -6.38 18.93
C ALA A 155 -0.54 -5.42 19.97
N VAL A 156 -0.04 -5.42 21.21
CA VAL A 156 -0.57 -4.53 22.25
C VAL A 156 -0.49 -3.06 21.84
N PRO A 157 0.70 -2.47 21.57
CA PRO A 157 0.80 -1.07 21.20
C PRO A 157 0.36 -0.79 19.75
N LEU A 158 0.48 -1.76 18.82
CA LEU A 158 0.26 -1.53 17.39
C LEU A 158 -1.16 -1.86 16.92
N VAL A 159 -1.87 -2.75 17.62
CA VAL A 159 -3.20 -3.21 17.19
C VAL A 159 -4.24 -3.02 18.30
N VAL A 160 -3.98 -3.51 19.52
CA VAL A 160 -4.97 -3.45 20.62
C VAL A 160 -5.21 -2.01 21.04
N TYR A 161 -4.14 -1.27 21.32
CA TYR A 161 -4.26 0.12 21.76
C TYR A 161 -5.01 0.99 20.73
N PRO A 162 -4.62 1.04 19.44
CA PRO A 162 -5.37 1.79 18.44
C PRO A 162 -6.83 1.36 18.32
N THR A 163 -7.10 0.06 18.44
CA THR A 163 -8.47 -0.47 18.33
C THR A 163 -9.32 -0.06 19.53
N VAL A 164 -8.78 -0.11 20.74
CA VAL A 164 -9.54 0.18 21.96
C VAL A 164 -9.74 1.68 22.17
N PHE A 165 -8.72 2.49 21.89
CA PHE A 165 -8.74 3.93 22.18
C PHE A 165 -9.10 4.82 21.00
N GLY A 166 -9.20 4.29 19.79
CA GLY A 166 -9.56 5.06 18.59
C GLY A 166 -8.57 6.17 18.24
N GLN A 167 -7.29 5.95 18.55
CA GLN A 167 -6.20 6.90 18.28
C GLN A 167 -4.87 6.18 18.10
N ASN A 168 -3.90 6.83 17.46
CA ASN A 168 -2.56 6.28 17.30
C ASN A 168 -1.91 6.03 18.66
N GLY A 169 -1.31 4.85 18.80
CA GLY A 169 -0.59 4.46 20.02
C GLY A 169 0.80 5.10 20.12
N ILE A 170 1.54 4.68 21.15
CA ILE A 170 2.91 5.13 21.45
C ILE A 170 3.86 4.93 20.27
N LEU A 171 3.64 3.86 19.47
CA LEU A 171 4.37 3.56 18.25
C LEU A 171 3.61 4.04 17.00
N GLY A 172 2.96 5.17 17.06
CA GLY A 172 2.02 5.70 16.06
C GLY A 172 2.57 5.90 14.64
N ASP A 173 3.79 5.44 14.37
CA ASP A 173 4.40 5.50 13.06
C ASP A 173 4.04 4.26 12.22
N THR A 174 3.70 4.50 10.97
CA THR A 174 3.31 3.49 9.98
C THR A 174 4.44 2.50 9.68
N ALA A 175 5.71 2.88 9.82
CA ALA A 175 6.86 2.00 9.65
C ALA A 175 6.84 0.82 10.63
N TRP A 176 6.50 1.06 11.91
CA TRP A 176 6.35 -0.01 12.90
C TRP A 176 5.26 -1.01 12.54
N MET A 177 4.15 -0.52 11.97
CA MET A 177 3.08 -1.38 11.49
C MET A 177 3.55 -2.25 10.31
N PHE A 178 4.38 -1.71 9.40
CA PHE A 178 4.93 -2.49 8.29
C PHE A 178 5.89 -3.60 8.77
N LEU A 179 6.70 -3.31 9.80
CA LEU A 179 7.56 -4.34 10.43
C LEU A 179 6.69 -5.44 11.09
N TYR A 180 5.61 -5.05 11.77
CA TYR A 180 4.65 -5.98 12.35
C TYR A 180 3.98 -6.85 11.27
N ASP A 181 3.50 -6.25 10.19
CA ASP A 181 2.89 -6.95 9.06
C ASP A 181 3.88 -7.95 8.41
N TYR A 182 5.17 -7.60 8.38
CA TYR A 182 6.22 -8.52 7.91
C TYR A 182 6.34 -9.75 8.81
N LEU A 183 6.43 -9.56 10.12
CA LEU A 183 6.50 -10.65 11.09
C LEU A 183 5.23 -11.50 11.05
N LEU A 184 4.06 -10.86 10.91
CA LEU A 184 2.78 -11.55 10.82
C LEU A 184 2.69 -12.40 9.55
N ALA A 185 3.05 -11.86 8.39
CA ALA A 185 3.08 -12.60 7.13
C ALA A 185 4.05 -13.80 7.20
N ALA A 186 5.22 -13.62 7.80
CA ALA A 186 6.19 -14.69 8.01
C ALA A 186 5.65 -15.78 8.94
N TYR A 187 4.93 -15.40 10.01
CA TYR A 187 4.29 -16.37 10.90
C TYR A 187 3.23 -17.21 10.17
N LEU A 188 2.34 -16.56 9.43
CA LEU A 188 1.29 -17.24 8.69
C LEU A 188 1.85 -18.16 7.60
N ARG A 189 2.97 -17.80 7.00
CA ARG A 189 3.63 -18.60 5.97
C ARG A 189 4.34 -19.83 6.54
N ARG A 190 5.06 -19.65 7.65
CA ARG A 190 5.84 -20.74 8.27
C ARG A 190 4.98 -21.76 9.01
N TRP A 191 3.86 -21.32 9.56
CA TRP A 191 2.94 -22.18 10.32
C TRP A 191 1.51 -22.06 9.78
N PRO A 192 1.20 -22.60 8.59
CA PRO A 192 -0.10 -22.46 7.94
C PRO A 192 -1.24 -23.21 8.68
N ASP A 193 -0.90 -24.10 9.62
CA ASP A 193 -1.82 -24.87 10.46
C ASP A 193 -2.38 -24.08 11.66
N ASN A 194 -2.06 -22.77 11.80
CA ASN A 194 -2.62 -21.95 12.86
C ASN A 194 -4.13 -21.68 12.68
N HIS A 195 -4.82 -21.35 13.79
CA HIS A 195 -6.28 -21.15 13.80
C HIS A 195 -6.74 -20.04 12.85
N LEU A 196 -5.99 -18.90 12.76
CA LEU A 196 -6.32 -17.80 11.91
C LEU A 196 -6.22 -18.19 10.43
N SER A 197 -5.14 -18.86 10.02
CA SER A 197 -5.01 -19.37 8.64
C SER A 197 -6.11 -20.35 8.28
N ARG A 198 -6.48 -21.26 9.20
CA ARG A 198 -7.58 -22.21 8.97
C ARG A 198 -8.93 -21.52 8.77
N LEU A 199 -9.20 -20.47 9.54
CA LEU A 199 -10.41 -19.66 9.36
C LEU A 199 -10.40 -18.92 8.02
N LEU A 200 -9.31 -18.20 7.72
CA LEU A 200 -9.20 -17.34 6.53
C LEU A 200 -9.01 -18.12 5.22
N ASN A 201 -8.63 -19.38 5.30
CA ASN A 201 -8.62 -20.27 4.13
C ASN A 201 -10.03 -20.76 3.73
N ARG A 202 -11.07 -20.50 4.54
CA ARG A 202 -12.47 -20.73 4.17
C ARG A 202 -12.95 -19.53 3.33
N PRO A 203 -13.30 -19.71 2.03
CA PRO A 203 -13.63 -18.58 1.14
C PRO A 203 -14.75 -17.70 1.68
N ALA A 204 -15.82 -18.29 2.24
CA ALA A 204 -16.93 -17.54 2.82
C ALA A 204 -16.49 -16.68 4.01
N ALA A 205 -15.68 -17.22 4.93
CA ALA A 205 -15.17 -16.44 6.08
C ALA A 205 -14.25 -15.30 5.61
N ALA A 206 -13.40 -15.57 4.63
CA ALA A 206 -12.52 -14.56 4.06
C ALA A 206 -13.30 -13.43 3.38
N LEU A 207 -14.35 -13.73 2.61
CA LEU A 207 -15.19 -12.71 1.99
C LEU A 207 -16.00 -11.92 3.02
N VAL A 208 -16.61 -12.61 4.01
CA VAL A 208 -17.36 -11.94 5.08
C VAL A 208 -16.48 -10.99 5.88
N LEU A 209 -15.26 -11.37 6.25
CA LEU A 209 -14.34 -10.51 6.96
C LEU A 209 -13.75 -9.43 6.05
N GLY A 210 -13.32 -9.80 4.85
CA GLY A 210 -12.65 -8.90 3.93
C GLY A 210 -13.52 -7.77 3.39
N LEU A 211 -14.78 -8.05 3.10
CA LEU A 211 -15.75 -7.08 2.58
C LEU A 211 -16.73 -6.60 3.66
N GLY A 212 -17.15 -7.48 4.57
CA GLY A 212 -18.14 -7.16 5.59
C GLY A 212 -17.65 -6.14 6.60
N LEU A 213 -16.38 -6.21 7.04
CA LEU A 213 -15.85 -5.24 8.02
C LEU A 213 -15.79 -3.80 7.47
N PRO A 214 -15.26 -3.51 6.26
CA PRO A 214 -15.30 -2.16 5.70
C PRO A 214 -16.73 -1.71 5.38
N LEU A 215 -17.61 -2.60 4.93
CA LEU A 215 -19.03 -2.29 4.72
C LEU A 215 -19.73 -1.94 6.03
N ALA A 216 -19.51 -2.70 7.09
CA ALA A 216 -20.07 -2.42 8.42
C ALA A 216 -19.57 -1.07 8.97
N ASN A 217 -18.27 -0.79 8.87
CA ASN A 217 -17.72 0.50 9.24
C ASN A 217 -18.41 1.65 8.50
N THR A 218 -18.53 1.53 7.18
CA THR A 218 -19.18 2.54 6.34
C THR A 218 -20.66 2.70 6.66
N ALA A 219 -21.38 1.60 6.89
CA ALA A 219 -22.80 1.62 7.23
C ALA A 219 -23.06 2.28 8.60
N ILE A 220 -22.26 1.94 9.62
CA ILE A 220 -22.36 2.56 10.94
C ILE A 220 -22.10 4.07 10.83
N ARG A 221 -21.08 4.48 10.09
CA ARG A 221 -20.80 5.89 9.85
C ARG A 221 -22.00 6.58 9.19
N ALA A 222 -22.55 6.02 8.12
CA ALA A 222 -23.68 6.60 7.41
C ALA A 222 -24.92 6.75 8.32
N VAL A 223 -25.21 5.78 9.20
CA VAL A 223 -26.27 5.86 10.18
C VAL A 223 -26.03 6.99 11.18
N LEU A 224 -24.81 7.13 11.68
CA LEU A 224 -24.46 8.20 12.62
C LEU A 224 -24.57 9.59 11.96
N GLU A 225 -24.11 9.71 10.73
CA GLU A 225 -24.22 10.92 9.92
C GLU A 225 -25.71 11.29 9.67
N TYR A 226 -26.52 10.32 9.25
CA TYR A 226 -27.98 10.51 9.06
C TYR A 226 -28.68 10.97 10.33
N ARG A 227 -28.24 10.50 11.50
CA ARG A 227 -28.78 10.89 12.81
C ARG A 227 -28.23 12.22 13.35
N GLY A 228 -27.37 12.91 12.60
CA GLY A 228 -26.71 14.13 13.05
C GLY A 228 -25.72 13.92 14.22
N ALA A 229 -25.24 12.68 14.40
CA ALA A 229 -24.34 12.32 15.52
C ALA A 229 -22.85 12.42 15.13
N THR A 230 -22.47 13.34 14.26
CA THR A 230 -21.10 13.53 13.75
C THR A 230 -20.11 13.95 14.81
N ASP A 231 -20.56 14.63 15.88
CA ASP A 231 -19.72 15.04 17.01
C ASP A 231 -19.60 13.95 18.10
N SER A 232 -20.28 12.83 17.93
CA SER A 232 -20.26 11.74 18.90
C SER A 232 -18.90 11.02 18.94
N LYS A 233 -18.54 10.50 20.11
CA LYS A 233 -17.37 9.63 20.26
C LYS A 233 -17.46 8.42 19.32
N ALA A 234 -18.66 7.85 19.14
CA ALA A 234 -18.87 6.73 18.23
C ALA A 234 -18.47 7.07 16.78
N PHE A 235 -18.84 8.25 16.29
CA PHE A 235 -18.44 8.71 14.97
C PHE A 235 -16.92 8.89 14.85
N GLN A 236 -16.28 9.48 15.87
CA GLN A 236 -14.82 9.65 15.90
C GLN A 236 -14.09 8.30 15.86
N TYR A 237 -14.56 7.28 16.59
CA TYR A 237 -13.99 5.93 16.54
C TYR A 237 -14.14 5.29 15.15
N ILE A 238 -15.32 5.36 14.56
CA ILE A 238 -15.57 4.81 13.22
C ILE A 238 -14.76 5.53 12.14
N ALA A 239 -14.62 6.85 12.25
CA ALA A 239 -13.77 7.65 11.36
C ALA A 239 -12.29 7.26 11.51
N TYR A 240 -11.83 7.03 12.74
CA TYR A 240 -10.47 6.58 13.00
C TYR A 240 -10.20 5.19 12.39
N TYR A 241 -11.12 4.22 12.56
CA TYR A 241 -10.95 2.88 12.00
C TYR A 241 -10.85 2.89 10.46
N ARG A 242 -11.46 3.86 9.80
CA ARG A 242 -11.30 4.07 8.36
C ARG A 242 -9.86 4.44 7.98
N THR A 243 -9.15 5.16 8.82
CA THR A 243 -7.84 5.76 8.51
C THR A 243 -6.65 5.04 9.12
N ALA A 244 -6.87 4.22 10.15
CA ALA A 244 -5.81 3.56 10.91
C ALA A 244 -5.35 2.25 10.26
N LEU A 245 -4.05 2.10 10.04
CA LEU A 245 -3.45 0.84 9.56
C LEU A 245 -3.49 -0.26 10.63
N GLY A 246 -3.27 0.10 11.90
CA GLY A 246 -3.18 -0.84 13.01
C GLY A 246 -4.52 -1.24 13.63
N ALA A 247 -5.64 -0.60 13.25
CA ALA A 247 -6.94 -0.99 13.80
C ALA A 247 -7.32 -2.42 13.40
N LEU A 248 -7.71 -3.24 14.38
CA LEU A 248 -7.99 -4.67 14.19
C LEU A 248 -8.99 -4.97 13.06
N PRO A 249 -10.10 -4.23 12.88
CA PRO A 249 -11.01 -4.49 11.77
C PRO A 249 -10.34 -4.37 10.40
N GLY A 250 -9.53 -3.34 10.19
CA GLY A 250 -8.79 -3.12 8.94
C GLY A 250 -7.74 -4.20 8.69
N LEU A 251 -6.97 -4.55 9.72
CA LEU A 251 -5.96 -5.60 9.65
C LEU A 251 -6.60 -6.97 9.34
N LEU A 252 -7.71 -7.32 9.99
CA LEU A 252 -8.43 -8.57 9.71
C LEU A 252 -8.99 -8.59 8.29
N ALA A 253 -9.54 -7.49 7.81
CA ALA A 253 -10.02 -7.38 6.44
C ALA A 253 -8.88 -7.55 5.42
N ALA A 254 -7.72 -6.93 5.65
CA ALA A 254 -6.54 -7.09 4.80
C ALA A 254 -6.04 -8.54 4.74
N LEU A 255 -5.93 -9.20 5.90
CA LEU A 255 -5.55 -10.62 6.00
C LEU A 255 -6.57 -11.52 5.30
N ALA A 256 -7.85 -11.23 5.46
CA ALA A 256 -8.93 -12.01 4.84
C ALA A 256 -8.89 -11.89 3.31
N LEU A 257 -8.78 -10.68 2.76
CA LEU A 257 -8.63 -10.46 1.33
C LEU A 257 -7.35 -11.11 0.80
N PHE A 258 -6.23 -10.96 1.49
CA PHE A 258 -4.98 -11.62 1.12
C PHE A 258 -5.14 -13.13 1.02
N HIS A 259 -5.75 -13.78 2.03
CA HIS A 259 -5.98 -15.24 2.03
C HIS A 259 -6.96 -15.67 0.94
N PHE A 260 -8.04 -14.91 0.73
CA PHE A 260 -8.99 -15.18 -0.34
C PHE A 260 -8.30 -15.20 -1.70
N PHE A 261 -7.60 -14.13 -2.06
CA PHE A 261 -6.92 -14.04 -3.35
C PHE A 261 -5.75 -15.02 -3.46
N LYS A 262 -4.99 -15.26 -2.39
CA LYS A 262 -3.91 -16.26 -2.37
C LYS A 262 -4.41 -17.65 -2.75
N ASN A 263 -5.62 -18.00 -2.36
CA ASN A 263 -6.21 -19.31 -2.58
C ASN A 263 -7.02 -19.40 -3.90
N LEU A 264 -7.17 -18.29 -4.64
CA LEU A 264 -7.74 -18.34 -5.98
C LEU A 264 -6.76 -18.99 -6.98
N ASP A 265 -7.25 -19.80 -7.88
CA ASP A 265 -6.47 -20.29 -9.00
C ASP A 265 -6.87 -19.54 -10.28
N LEU A 266 -6.11 -18.49 -10.60
CA LEU A 266 -6.26 -17.70 -11.82
C LEU A 266 -5.19 -18.03 -12.87
N GLY A 267 -4.34 -19.02 -12.60
CA GLY A 267 -3.20 -19.35 -13.44
C GLY A 267 -2.26 -18.16 -13.64
N SER A 268 -1.66 -18.03 -14.83
CA SER A 268 -0.76 -16.93 -15.18
C SER A 268 -1.29 -16.15 -16.38
N ASN A 269 -1.75 -14.91 -16.14
CA ASN A 269 -2.24 -13.99 -17.17
C ASN A 269 -1.22 -12.87 -17.37
N ARG A 270 -0.68 -12.74 -18.59
CA ARG A 270 0.35 -11.74 -18.91
C ARG A 270 -0.14 -10.31 -18.82
N PHE A 271 -1.43 -10.06 -19.09
CA PHE A 271 -2.02 -8.72 -19.01
C PHE A 271 -2.14 -8.28 -17.55
N ILE A 272 -2.71 -9.14 -16.68
CA ILE A 272 -2.81 -8.87 -15.23
C ILE A 272 -1.41 -8.66 -14.64
N ASN A 273 -0.47 -9.55 -14.95
CA ASN A 273 0.90 -9.47 -14.42
C ASN A 273 1.65 -8.22 -14.92
N GLY A 274 1.38 -7.78 -16.15
CA GLY A 274 1.92 -6.55 -16.72
C GLY A 274 1.38 -5.31 -16.00
N LEU A 275 0.06 -5.19 -15.86
CA LEU A 275 -0.58 -4.09 -15.16
C LEU A 275 -0.17 -4.01 -13.69
N ALA A 276 -0.14 -5.14 -12.99
CA ALA A 276 0.31 -5.16 -11.59
C ALA A 276 1.77 -4.71 -11.44
N GLY A 277 2.59 -4.91 -12.46
CA GLY A 277 3.97 -4.43 -12.52
C GLY A 277 4.08 -2.90 -12.50
N THR A 278 3.05 -2.17 -12.92
CA THR A 278 3.04 -0.70 -12.97
C THR A 278 2.48 -0.05 -11.69
N THR A 279 1.89 -0.80 -10.76
CA THR A 279 1.20 -0.23 -9.58
C THR A 279 2.08 0.73 -8.75
N LEU A 280 3.38 0.46 -8.63
CA LEU A 280 4.30 1.38 -7.96
C LEU A 280 4.43 2.73 -8.69
N GLY A 281 4.60 2.69 -10.01
CA GLY A 281 4.69 3.90 -10.82
C GLY A 281 3.38 4.67 -10.83
N VAL A 282 2.25 3.98 -10.88
CA VAL A 282 0.91 4.57 -10.74
C VAL A 282 0.81 5.31 -9.41
N TYR A 283 1.19 4.66 -8.28
CA TYR A 283 1.16 5.30 -6.96
C TYR A 283 2.00 6.58 -6.93
N ILE A 284 3.25 6.51 -7.38
CA ILE A 284 4.16 7.66 -7.31
C ILE A 284 3.62 8.80 -8.17
N LEU A 285 3.26 8.51 -9.42
CA LEU A 285 2.96 9.54 -10.41
C LEU A 285 1.73 10.39 -10.03
N HIS A 286 0.61 9.75 -9.61
CA HIS A 286 -0.58 10.51 -9.23
C HIS A 286 -0.46 11.20 -7.86
N GLN A 287 0.62 10.92 -7.10
CA GLN A 287 0.87 11.49 -5.78
C GLN A 287 2.03 12.49 -5.74
N VAL A 288 2.71 12.78 -6.85
CA VAL A 288 3.72 13.86 -6.87
C VAL A 288 3.04 15.18 -6.46
N PRO A 289 3.48 15.84 -5.37
CA PRO A 289 2.74 16.94 -4.76
C PRO A 289 2.40 18.10 -5.70
N VAL A 290 3.34 18.47 -6.57
CA VAL A 290 3.16 19.57 -7.54
C VAL A 290 2.22 19.22 -8.69
N LEU A 291 2.00 17.93 -8.98
CA LEU A 291 1.10 17.46 -10.03
C LEU A 291 -0.30 17.18 -9.51
N ARG A 292 -0.40 16.85 -8.24
CA ARG A 292 -1.62 16.29 -7.61
C ARG A 292 -2.85 17.20 -7.74
N ASP A 293 -2.73 18.46 -7.37
CA ASP A 293 -3.84 19.40 -7.47
C ASP A 293 -4.22 19.68 -8.93
N PHE A 294 -3.23 19.88 -9.79
CA PHE A 294 -3.44 20.02 -11.23
C PHE A 294 -4.13 18.78 -11.83
N LEU A 295 -3.78 17.57 -11.39
CA LEU A 295 -4.41 16.35 -11.85
C LEU A 295 -5.91 16.31 -11.47
N TRP A 296 -6.21 16.52 -10.17
CA TRP A 296 -7.57 16.37 -9.67
C TRP A 296 -8.48 17.53 -10.06
N ASN A 297 -8.01 18.76 -9.92
CA ASN A 297 -8.83 19.96 -10.10
C ASN A 297 -8.57 20.65 -11.45
N GLY A 298 -7.37 20.58 -12.00
CA GLY A 298 -7.04 21.15 -13.30
C GLY A 298 -7.49 20.27 -14.49
N ILE A 299 -7.25 18.96 -14.43
CA ILE A 299 -7.59 18.03 -15.54
C ILE A 299 -8.99 17.44 -15.35
N PHE A 300 -9.26 16.87 -14.17
CA PHE A 300 -10.50 16.15 -13.93
C PHE A 300 -11.62 17.01 -13.33
N HIS A 301 -11.37 18.26 -12.94
CA HIS A 301 -12.37 19.14 -12.31
C HIS A 301 -13.18 18.42 -11.21
N ALA A 302 -12.47 17.70 -10.33
CA ALA A 302 -13.06 16.76 -9.39
C ALA A 302 -14.17 17.38 -8.52
N GLN A 303 -13.95 18.61 -8.01
CA GLN A 303 -14.91 19.31 -7.16
C GLN A 303 -16.23 19.62 -7.90
N ALA A 304 -16.20 19.88 -9.20
CA ALA A 304 -17.39 20.15 -9.98
C ALA A 304 -18.30 18.92 -10.13
N HIS A 305 -17.75 17.71 -9.89
CA HIS A 305 -18.44 16.45 -10.06
C HIS A 305 -18.63 15.66 -8.74
N HIS A 306 -18.57 16.34 -7.59
CA HIS A 306 -18.63 15.75 -6.25
C HIS A 306 -19.86 14.88 -5.96
N GLY A 307 -20.98 15.10 -6.65
CA GLY A 307 -22.20 14.28 -6.50
C GLY A 307 -22.21 12.99 -7.32
N SER A 308 -21.24 12.74 -8.20
CA SER A 308 -21.27 11.64 -9.17
C SER A 308 -20.28 10.52 -8.83
N ALA A 309 -20.78 9.44 -8.22
CA ALA A 309 -19.99 8.22 -8.00
C ALA A 309 -19.53 7.59 -9.32
N ALA A 310 -20.34 7.64 -10.38
CA ALA A 310 -19.97 7.12 -11.70
C ALA A 310 -18.77 7.90 -12.30
N TYR A 311 -18.79 9.23 -12.19
CA TYR A 311 -17.66 10.07 -12.62
C TYR A 311 -16.39 9.74 -11.83
N THR A 312 -16.50 9.59 -10.50
CA THR A 312 -15.40 9.21 -9.63
C THR A 312 -14.77 7.88 -10.07
N LEU A 313 -15.59 6.86 -10.35
CA LEU A 313 -15.10 5.57 -10.84
C LEU A 313 -14.40 5.69 -12.20
N LEU A 314 -14.94 6.49 -13.11
CA LEU A 314 -14.31 6.77 -14.40
C LEU A 314 -12.93 7.41 -14.23
N VAL A 315 -12.81 8.44 -13.38
CA VAL A 315 -11.55 9.13 -13.12
C VAL A 315 -10.52 8.20 -12.49
N ILE A 316 -10.94 7.30 -11.58
CA ILE A 316 -10.05 6.29 -10.99
C ILE A 316 -9.43 5.41 -12.10
N VAL A 317 -10.28 4.90 -13.01
CA VAL A 317 -9.82 4.03 -14.11
C VAL A 317 -8.91 4.77 -15.09
N LEU A 318 -9.28 6.00 -15.47
CA LEU A 318 -8.48 6.82 -16.39
C LEU A 318 -7.12 7.20 -15.77
N THR A 319 -7.09 7.54 -14.48
CA THR A 319 -5.85 7.82 -13.76
C THR A 319 -4.96 6.59 -13.72
N PHE A 320 -5.51 5.42 -13.37
CA PHE A 320 -4.77 4.17 -13.38
C PHE A 320 -4.18 3.89 -14.77
N ALA A 321 -5.00 3.94 -15.81
CA ALA A 321 -4.59 3.63 -17.19
C ALA A 321 -3.50 4.58 -17.70
N GLY A 322 -3.69 5.90 -17.52
CA GLY A 322 -2.71 6.91 -17.94
C GLY A 322 -1.37 6.77 -17.21
N CYS A 323 -1.41 6.63 -15.89
CA CYS A 323 -0.19 6.43 -15.10
C CYS A 323 0.49 5.10 -15.42
N ALA A 324 -0.26 4.02 -15.67
CA ALA A 324 0.30 2.72 -16.05
C ALA A 324 0.97 2.76 -17.43
N ALA A 325 0.40 3.49 -18.39
CA ALA A 325 1.02 3.70 -19.70
C ALA A 325 2.36 4.45 -19.58
N ILE A 326 2.39 5.54 -18.80
CA ILE A 326 3.61 6.32 -18.55
C ILE A 326 4.66 5.45 -17.83
N ASP A 327 4.26 4.68 -16.81
CA ASP A 327 5.19 3.79 -16.08
C ASP A 327 5.75 2.68 -16.98
N THR A 328 4.94 2.14 -17.88
CA THR A 328 5.39 1.14 -18.85
C THR A 328 6.49 1.69 -19.74
N LEU A 329 6.32 2.90 -20.29
CA LEU A 329 7.32 3.59 -21.10
C LEU A 329 8.60 3.86 -20.30
N ARG A 330 8.46 4.47 -19.11
CA ARG A 330 9.59 4.73 -18.22
C ARG A 330 10.35 3.44 -17.88
N THR A 331 9.63 2.39 -17.53
CA THR A 331 10.24 1.11 -17.17
C THR A 331 11.01 0.53 -18.34
N ARG A 332 10.45 0.56 -19.56
CA ARG A 332 11.09 0.01 -20.75
C ARG A 332 12.32 0.81 -21.19
N PHE A 333 12.22 2.13 -21.20
CA PHE A 333 13.25 2.99 -21.82
C PHE A 333 14.28 3.53 -20.81
N ILE A 334 13.94 3.60 -19.51
CA ILE A 334 14.84 4.16 -18.49
C ILE A 334 15.25 3.08 -17.47
N MET A 335 14.27 2.46 -16.79
CA MET A 335 14.57 1.61 -15.65
C MET A 335 15.23 0.29 -16.05
N GLN A 336 14.76 -0.38 -17.09
CA GLN A 336 15.36 -1.63 -17.55
C GLN A 336 16.81 -1.46 -18.04
N PRO A 337 17.16 -0.47 -18.89
CA PRO A 337 18.56 -0.18 -19.24
C PRO A 337 19.42 0.10 -18.01
N LEU A 338 18.93 0.95 -17.09
CA LEU A 338 19.64 1.28 -15.85
C LEU A 338 19.93 0.05 -15.01
N GLN A 339 18.94 -0.82 -14.83
CA GLN A 339 19.08 -2.08 -14.08
C GLN A 339 19.99 -3.12 -14.72
N ARG A 340 20.27 -2.99 -16.03
CA ARG A 340 21.22 -3.83 -16.77
C ARG A 340 22.65 -3.26 -16.76
N SER A 341 22.84 -2.03 -16.28
CA SER A 341 24.14 -1.39 -16.24
C SER A 341 25.11 -2.12 -15.30
N ARG A 342 26.41 -2.06 -15.63
CA ARG A 342 27.46 -2.66 -14.80
C ARG A 342 27.49 -2.05 -13.39
N ALA A 343 27.32 -0.74 -13.27
CA ALA A 343 27.33 -0.03 -12.00
C ALA A 343 26.17 -0.50 -11.08
N PHE A 344 24.94 -0.56 -11.62
CA PHE A 344 23.78 -1.04 -10.87
C PHE A 344 23.97 -2.49 -10.40
N THR A 345 24.43 -3.37 -11.30
CA THR A 345 24.65 -4.78 -10.99
C THR A 345 25.76 -4.95 -9.93
N ALA A 346 26.88 -4.23 -10.07
CA ALA A 346 27.97 -4.29 -9.10
C ALA A 346 27.54 -3.81 -7.70
N PHE A 347 26.76 -2.74 -7.64
CA PHE A 347 26.18 -2.25 -6.37
C PHE A 347 25.27 -3.31 -5.72
N CYS A 348 24.38 -3.92 -6.50
CA CYS A 348 23.49 -4.97 -5.99
C CYS A 348 24.27 -6.17 -5.47
N VAL A 349 25.29 -6.64 -6.18
CA VAL A 349 26.12 -7.78 -5.74
C VAL A 349 26.81 -7.50 -4.40
N LYS A 350 27.38 -6.30 -4.23
CA LYS A 350 28.01 -5.90 -2.96
C LYS A 350 26.99 -5.84 -1.81
N GLY A 351 25.82 -5.25 -2.08
CA GLY A 351 24.77 -5.16 -1.07
C GLY A 351 24.15 -6.52 -0.71
N ASP A 352 23.99 -7.42 -1.69
CA ASP A 352 23.52 -8.79 -1.43
C ASP A 352 24.52 -9.60 -0.61
N ALA A 353 25.83 -9.41 -0.83
CA ALA A 353 26.89 -10.04 -0.03
C ALA A 353 26.87 -9.56 1.43
N LEU A 354 26.76 -8.24 1.65
CA LEU A 354 26.65 -7.67 3.00
C LEU A 354 25.41 -8.17 3.73
N ALA A 355 24.27 -8.23 3.04
CA ALA A 355 23.03 -8.75 3.62
C ALA A 355 23.14 -10.24 3.99
N ALA A 356 23.81 -11.03 3.14
CA ALA A 356 24.06 -12.45 3.43
C ALA A 356 24.98 -12.67 4.64
N GLU A 357 25.91 -11.76 4.91
CA GLU A 357 26.71 -11.78 6.15
C GLU A 357 25.84 -11.51 7.37
N ILE A 358 24.93 -10.52 7.29
CA ILE A 358 23.97 -10.22 8.37
C ILE A 358 23.05 -11.40 8.64
N GLU A 359 22.54 -12.07 7.59
CA GLU A 359 21.63 -13.21 7.73
C GLU A 359 22.31 -14.48 8.31
N LYS A 360 23.64 -14.63 8.15
CA LYS A 360 24.40 -15.81 8.62
C LYS A 360 24.86 -15.73 10.07
N GLN A 361 25.22 -14.53 10.56
CA GLN A 361 25.65 -14.29 11.94
C GLN A 361 24.52 -14.44 12.95
#